data_1bc72191f6914fd205ba061299f2e356
#
_entry.id   1bc72191f6914fd205ba061299f2e356
#
_cell.length_a   1.000
_cell.length_b   1.000
_cell.length_c   1.000
_cell.angle_alpha   90.00
_cell.angle_beta   90.00
_cell.angle_gamma   90.00
#
_symmetry.space_group_name_H-M   'P 1'
#
loop_
_entity.id
_entity.type
_entity.pdbx_description
1 polymer ?
#
loop_
_entity_poly.entity_id
_entity_poly.type
_entity_poly.pdbx_seq_one_letter_code
_entity_poly.pdbx_strand_id
1 'polypeptide(L)'
;MNSAASRAYYAMYQAAQVALELAGIGRRQWSHATIQAAFTSELIHRRKIYPITLRRELSDGLGVRRAADYTELGVSRAIAHRLVRRAAVFVSTVQEVTRHGRQA
;
A
#
# COMPACT_ATOMS: atom_id res chain seq x y z
N MET A 1 -13.07 -13.82 -2.32
CA MET A 1 -13.70 -13.48 -1.03
C MET A 1 -13.18 -12.14 -0.49
N ASN A 2 -14.09 -11.26 -0.04
CA ASN A 2 -13.70 -9.95 0.47
C ASN A 2 -13.37 -10.02 1.97
N SER A 3 -12.20 -10.56 2.29
CA SER A 3 -11.74 -10.57 3.67
C SER A 3 -11.26 -9.18 4.10
N ALA A 4 -11.15 -8.96 5.41
CA ALA A 4 -10.59 -7.71 5.93
C ALA A 4 -9.16 -7.51 5.43
N ALA A 5 -8.36 -8.58 5.36
CA ALA A 5 -6.99 -8.51 4.84
C ALA A 5 -6.97 -8.10 3.38
N SER A 6 -7.87 -8.64 2.57
CA SER A 6 -7.96 -8.31 1.16
C SER A 6 -8.34 -6.85 0.94
N ARG A 7 -9.33 -6.37 1.69
CA ARG A 7 -9.76 -4.97 1.60
C ARG A 7 -8.67 -4.01 2.06
N ALA A 8 -7.96 -4.37 3.14
CA ALA A 8 -6.86 -3.55 3.66
C ALA A 8 -5.73 -3.43 2.64
N TYR A 9 -5.33 -4.56 2.05
CA TYR A 9 -4.30 -4.54 1.02
C TYR A 9 -4.72 -3.69 -0.18
N TYR A 10 -5.97 -3.84 -0.63
CA TYR A 10 -6.47 -3.10 -1.77
C TYR A 10 -6.46 -1.60 -1.54
N ALA A 11 -6.80 -1.17 -0.32
CA ALA A 11 -6.75 0.25 0.04
C ALA A 11 -5.32 0.80 -0.07
N MET A 12 -4.32 0.04 0.39
CA MET A 12 -2.92 0.43 0.24
C MET A 12 -2.50 0.48 -1.24
N TYR A 13 -2.92 -0.52 -2.00
CA TYR A 13 -2.61 -0.59 -3.43
C TYR A 13 -3.15 0.65 -4.16
N GLN A 14 -4.40 0.99 -3.91
CA GLN A 14 -5.01 2.15 -4.55
C GLN A 14 -4.36 3.46 -4.11
N ALA A 15 -4.01 3.58 -2.83
CA ALA A 15 -3.31 4.76 -2.34
C ALA A 15 -1.94 4.91 -2.99
N ALA A 16 -1.19 3.82 -3.15
CA ALA A 16 0.10 3.84 -3.83
C ALA A 16 -0.04 4.25 -5.29
N GLN A 17 -1.08 3.75 -5.96
CA GLN A 17 -1.35 4.09 -7.34
C GLN A 17 -1.63 5.59 -7.50
N VAL A 18 -2.47 6.14 -6.64
CA VAL A 18 -2.77 7.57 -6.65
C VAL A 18 -1.50 8.40 -6.38
N ALA A 19 -0.70 7.97 -5.41
CA ALA A 19 0.55 8.67 -5.09
C ALA A 19 1.48 8.74 -6.29
N LEU A 20 1.62 7.63 -7.02
CA LEU A 20 2.45 7.57 -8.21
C LEU A 20 1.90 8.46 -9.33
N GLU A 21 0.60 8.42 -9.56
CA GLU A 21 -0.03 9.24 -10.58
C GLU A 21 0.13 10.73 -10.29
N LEU A 22 -0.05 11.13 -9.04
CA LEU A 22 0.12 12.53 -8.64
C LEU A 22 1.57 13.00 -8.74
N ALA A 23 2.52 12.06 -8.66
CA ALA A 23 3.93 12.37 -8.85
C ALA A 23 4.33 12.37 -10.34
N GLY A 24 3.38 12.14 -11.23
CA GLY A 24 3.63 12.11 -12.67
C GLY A 24 4.17 10.77 -13.17
N ILE A 25 4.09 9.73 -12.35
CA ILE A 25 4.57 8.40 -12.71
C ILE A 25 3.36 7.53 -12.99
N GLY A 26 2.79 7.66 -14.18
CA GLY A 26 1.66 6.87 -14.60
C GLY A 26 2.05 5.68 -15.42
N ARG A 27 1.28 4.63 -15.34
CA ARG A 27 1.39 3.46 -16.21
C ARG A 27 0.01 3.06 -16.67
N ARG A 28 -0.05 2.48 -17.86
CA ARG A 28 -1.31 1.98 -18.41
C ARG A 28 -1.91 0.88 -17.53
N GLN A 29 -1.04 0.02 -17.02
CA GLN A 29 -1.44 -1.07 -16.12
C GLN A 29 -0.40 -1.24 -15.04
N TRP A 30 -0.87 -1.44 -13.81
CA TRP A 30 -0.02 -1.73 -12.68
C TRP A 30 -0.22 -3.18 -12.27
N SER A 31 0.87 -3.88 -11.97
CA SER A 31 0.85 -5.16 -11.27
C SER A 31 1.26 -4.93 -9.82
N HIS A 32 1.04 -5.93 -8.97
CA HIS A 32 1.47 -5.84 -7.57
C HIS A 32 2.98 -5.59 -7.48
N ALA A 33 3.76 -6.30 -8.29
CA ALA A 33 5.22 -6.16 -8.27
C ALA A 33 5.67 -4.78 -8.77
N THR A 34 5.09 -4.30 -9.85
CA THR A 34 5.51 -3.02 -10.44
C THR A 34 5.10 -1.83 -9.59
N ILE A 35 3.92 -1.86 -8.97
CA ILE A 35 3.49 -0.75 -8.13
C ILE A 35 4.32 -0.66 -6.86
N GLN A 36 4.65 -1.80 -6.25
CA GLN A 36 5.51 -1.85 -5.08
C GLN A 36 6.90 -1.32 -5.40
N ALA A 37 7.50 -1.81 -6.50
CA ALA A 37 8.83 -1.40 -6.92
C ALA A 37 8.89 0.10 -7.21
N ALA A 38 7.91 0.63 -7.95
CA ALA A 38 7.88 2.04 -8.31
C ALA A 38 7.66 2.93 -7.09
N PHE A 39 6.74 2.56 -6.21
CA PHE A 39 6.49 3.32 -4.99
C PHE A 39 7.75 3.40 -4.14
N THR A 40 8.42 2.27 -3.93
CA THR A 40 9.62 2.22 -3.10
C THR A 40 10.78 2.96 -3.76
N SER A 41 11.08 2.66 -5.03
CA SER A 41 12.26 3.25 -5.67
C SER A 41 12.09 4.72 -5.97
N GLU A 42 10.93 5.14 -6.44
CA GLU A 42 10.71 6.52 -6.89
C GLU A 42 10.28 7.43 -5.74
N LEU A 43 9.32 7.01 -4.94
CA LEU A 43 8.72 7.90 -3.96
C LEU A 43 9.39 7.84 -2.60
N ILE A 44 9.99 6.71 -2.23
CA ILE A 44 10.70 6.59 -0.96
C ILE A 44 12.19 6.90 -1.13
N HIS A 45 12.86 6.15 -2.01
CA HIS A 45 14.33 6.26 -2.11
C HIS A 45 14.79 7.45 -2.92
N ARG A 46 14.24 7.63 -4.11
CA ARG A 46 14.71 8.69 -5.01
C ARG A 46 14.23 10.07 -4.62
N ARG A 47 12.92 10.24 -4.47
CA ARG A 47 12.33 11.55 -4.19
C ARG A 47 12.15 11.85 -2.71
N LYS A 48 12.21 10.82 -1.87
CA LYS A 48 12.09 10.93 -0.41
C LYS A 48 10.82 11.65 0.03
N ILE A 49 9.72 11.43 -0.73
CA ILE A 49 8.42 12.01 -0.43
C ILE A 49 7.77 11.28 0.75
N TYR A 50 7.96 9.96 0.82
CA TYR A 50 7.36 9.13 1.86
C TYR A 50 8.44 8.50 2.74
N PRO A 51 8.12 8.22 4.01
CA PRO A 51 9.10 7.66 4.93
C PRO A 51 9.46 6.22 4.57
N ILE A 52 10.68 5.84 4.89
CA ILE A 52 11.21 4.50 4.62
C ILE A 52 10.41 3.41 5.35
N THR A 53 9.71 3.77 6.41
CA THR A 53 8.85 2.82 7.14
C THR A 53 7.76 2.22 6.26
N LEU A 54 7.41 2.88 5.15
CA LEU A 54 6.37 2.38 4.24
C LEU A 54 6.88 1.38 3.21
N ARG A 55 8.18 1.16 3.14
CA ARG A 55 8.79 0.35 2.06
C ARG A 55 8.29 -1.10 1.99
N ARG A 56 7.89 -1.66 3.12
CA ARG A 56 7.46 -3.07 3.20
C ARG A 56 5.95 -3.25 3.29
N GLU A 57 5.20 -2.16 3.37
CA GLU A 57 3.77 -2.25 3.66
C GLU A 57 3.01 -2.99 2.55
N LEU A 58 3.30 -2.67 1.29
CA LEU A 58 2.62 -3.32 0.17
C LEU A 58 2.99 -4.79 0.05
N SER A 59 4.27 -5.14 0.18
CA SER A 59 4.68 -6.55 0.07
C SER A 59 4.17 -7.37 1.25
N ASP A 60 4.23 -6.82 2.46
CA ASP A 60 3.70 -7.51 3.64
C ASP A 60 2.18 -7.68 3.53
N GLY A 61 1.48 -6.64 3.08
CA GLY A 61 0.05 -6.70 2.89
C GLY A 61 -0.36 -7.75 1.86
N LEU A 62 0.38 -7.84 0.77
CA LEU A 62 0.13 -8.88 -0.23
C LEU A 62 0.35 -10.27 0.33
N GLY A 63 1.40 -10.46 1.14
CA GLY A 63 1.66 -11.74 1.80
C GLY A 63 0.52 -12.16 2.70
N VAL A 64 0.00 -11.24 3.52
CA VAL A 64 -1.13 -11.53 4.41
C VAL A 64 -2.38 -11.83 3.59
N ARG A 65 -2.64 -11.08 2.53
CA ARG A 65 -3.79 -11.32 1.65
C ARG A 65 -3.73 -12.71 1.02
N ARG A 66 -2.55 -13.10 0.51
CA ARG A 66 -2.38 -14.41 -0.11
C ARG A 66 -2.57 -15.53 0.90
N ALA A 67 -2.06 -15.38 2.12
CA ALA A 67 -2.26 -16.35 3.17
C ALA A 67 -3.74 -16.50 3.52
N ALA A 68 -4.47 -15.39 3.57
CA ALA A 68 -5.91 -15.42 3.84
C ALA A 68 -6.70 -16.13 2.74
N ASP A 69 -6.26 -15.97 1.48
CA ASP A 69 -6.96 -16.56 0.34
C ASP A 69 -6.66 -18.06 0.14
N TYR A 70 -5.45 -18.50 0.53
CA TYR A 70 -4.96 -19.83 0.17
C TYR A 70 -4.92 -20.83 1.32
N THR A 71 -5.29 -20.44 2.53
CA THR A 71 -5.36 -21.36 3.67
C THR A 71 -6.80 -21.58 4.08
N GLU A 72 -7.14 -22.82 4.47
CA GLU A 72 -8.50 -23.14 4.91
C GLU A 72 -8.91 -22.34 6.14
N LEU A 73 -7.95 -22.11 7.03
CA LEU A 73 -8.21 -21.38 8.27
C LEU A 73 -8.06 -19.87 8.09
N GLY A 74 -7.53 -19.42 6.94
CA GLY A 74 -7.25 -18.03 6.70
C GLY A 74 -6.16 -17.51 7.61
N VAL A 75 -6.13 -16.19 7.84
CA VAL A 75 -5.23 -15.59 8.79
C VAL A 75 -5.97 -15.34 10.09
N SER A 76 -5.24 -15.31 11.20
CA SER A 76 -5.85 -15.03 12.49
C SER A 76 -6.46 -13.63 12.50
N ARG A 77 -7.44 -13.44 13.39
CA ARG A 77 -8.08 -12.14 13.58
C ARG A 77 -7.05 -11.06 13.97
N ALA A 78 -6.06 -11.45 14.78
CA ALA A 78 -5.02 -10.51 15.22
C ALA A 78 -4.15 -10.05 14.05
N ILE A 79 -3.79 -10.95 13.14
CA ILE A 79 -3.00 -10.61 11.96
C ILE A 79 -3.80 -9.70 11.03
N ALA A 80 -5.06 -10.03 10.79
CA ALA A 80 -5.93 -9.21 9.95
C ALA A 80 -6.11 -7.81 10.55
N HIS A 81 -6.30 -7.72 11.86
CA HIS A 81 -6.42 -6.43 12.57
C HIS A 81 -5.16 -5.59 12.43
N ARG A 82 -4.00 -6.21 12.57
CA ARG A 82 -2.73 -5.47 12.40
C ARG A 82 -2.58 -4.94 11.00
N LEU A 83 -2.97 -5.73 10.00
CA LEU A 83 -2.90 -5.26 8.61
C LEU A 83 -3.87 -4.09 8.39
N VAL A 84 -5.08 -4.16 8.93
CA VAL A 84 -6.04 -3.06 8.81
C VAL A 84 -5.46 -1.77 9.40
N ARG A 85 -4.82 -1.85 10.57
CA ARG A 85 -4.20 -0.67 11.19
C ARG A 85 -3.02 -0.16 10.36
N ARG A 86 -2.19 -1.05 9.84
CA ARG A 86 -1.06 -0.67 8.97
C ARG A 86 -1.56 -0.02 7.69
N ALA A 87 -2.63 -0.55 7.12
CA ALA A 87 -3.23 0.03 5.92
C ALA A 87 -3.79 1.43 6.20
N ALA A 88 -4.43 1.62 7.35
CA ALA A 88 -4.94 2.93 7.73
C ALA A 88 -3.81 3.97 7.84
N VAL A 89 -2.68 3.58 8.43
CA VAL A 89 -1.51 4.48 8.53
C VAL A 89 -0.94 4.78 7.14
N PHE A 90 -0.83 3.76 6.30
CA PHE A 90 -0.32 3.94 4.93
C PHE A 90 -1.19 4.92 4.14
N VAL A 91 -2.49 4.68 4.11
CA VAL A 91 -3.44 5.51 3.38
C VAL A 91 -3.45 6.94 3.94
N SER A 92 -3.47 7.06 5.26
CA SER A 92 -3.44 8.36 5.94
C SER A 92 -2.16 9.13 5.61
N THR A 93 -1.01 8.47 5.58
CA THR A 93 0.25 9.09 5.22
C THR A 93 0.22 9.60 3.78
N VAL A 94 -0.29 8.79 2.85
CA VAL A 94 -0.42 9.22 1.46
C VAL A 94 -1.34 10.43 1.34
N GLN A 95 -2.48 10.42 2.03
CA GLN A 95 -3.42 11.55 2.01
C GLN A 95 -2.78 12.83 2.56
N GLU A 96 -2.03 12.72 3.65
CA GLU A 96 -1.35 13.87 4.25
C GLU A 96 -0.32 14.48 3.31
N VAL A 97 0.52 13.64 2.72
CA VAL A 97 1.54 14.11 1.78
C VAL A 97 0.90 14.77 0.56
N THR A 98 -0.17 14.15 0.04
CA THR A 98 -0.89 14.69 -1.11
C THR A 98 -1.50 16.05 -0.79
N ARG A 99 -2.10 16.19 0.39
CA ARG A 99 -2.71 17.44 0.84
C ARG A 99 -1.67 18.56 0.96
N HIS A 100 -0.54 18.26 1.59
CA HIS A 100 0.53 19.24 1.76
C HIS A 100 1.18 19.61 0.43
N GLY A 101 1.35 18.65 -0.46
CA GLY A 101 1.87 18.90 -1.79
C GLY A 101 1.02 19.87 -2.61
N ARG A 102 -0.30 19.80 -2.44
CA ARG A 102 -1.22 20.73 -3.12
C ARG A 102 -1.18 22.13 -2.58
N GLN A 103 -0.76 22.30 -1.35
CA GLN A 103 -0.68 23.62 -0.71
C GLN A 103 0.65 24.31 -0.98
N ALA A 104 1.61 23.57 -1.46
CA ALA A 104 2.89 24.13 -1.85
C ALA A 104 2.82 24.75 -3.25
#